data_7d0078ce9ee5951c96947c78710d021c
#
_entry.id   7d0078ce9ee5951c96947c78710d021c
#
_cell.length_a   1.000
_cell.length_b   1.000
_cell.length_c   1.000
_cell.angle_alpha   90.00
_cell.angle_beta   90.00
_cell.angle_gamma   90.00
#
_symmetry.space_group_name_H-M   'P 1'
#
loop_
_entity.id
_entity.type
_entity.pdbx_description
1 polymer ?
#
loop_
_entity_poly.entity_id
_entity_poly.type
_entity_poly.pdbx_seq_one_letter_code
_entity_poly.pdbx_strand_id
1 'polypeptide(L)'
;MVAKLEQRTDTTLALVGNIDRDTVPELWRTIQTVSFTQPEVKLELKQVERFDSAGLVMLIHLLEHAKNRKCHIMLSFVPDELNILFQLYNVESVIEKHI
;
A
#
# COMPACT_ATOMS: atom_id res chain seq x y z
N MET A 1 13.34 3.74 -10.57
CA MET A 1 12.59 4.87 -9.98
C MET A 1 12.54 4.71 -8.48
N VAL A 2 12.78 5.78 -7.76
CA VAL A 2 12.70 5.79 -6.31
C VAL A 2 11.24 5.63 -5.88
N ALA A 3 10.98 4.78 -4.90
CA ALA A 3 9.64 4.60 -4.37
C ALA A 3 9.25 5.79 -3.50
N LYS A 4 7.99 6.20 -3.59
CA LYS A 4 7.48 7.26 -2.73
C LYS A 4 5.98 7.11 -2.50
N LEU A 5 5.51 7.72 -1.42
CA LEU A 5 4.10 7.86 -1.11
C LEU A 5 3.72 9.32 -1.35
N GLU A 6 2.72 9.53 -2.20
CA GLU A 6 2.25 10.89 -2.52
C GLU A 6 0.84 11.12 -2.01
N GLN A 7 0.64 12.25 -1.36
CA GLN A 7 -0.68 12.70 -0.95
C GLN A 7 -1.33 13.41 -2.14
N ARG A 8 -2.41 12.85 -2.68
CA ARG A 8 -3.12 13.44 -3.83
C ARG A 8 -4.23 14.37 -3.38
N THR A 9 -5.05 13.90 -2.46
CA THR A 9 -6.12 14.68 -1.83
C THR A 9 -6.17 14.28 -0.36
N ASP A 10 -7.11 14.85 0.40
CA ASP A 10 -7.30 14.48 1.81
C ASP A 10 -7.63 12.99 1.99
N THR A 11 -8.22 12.37 0.97
CA THR A 11 -8.70 10.99 1.04
C THR A 11 -8.04 10.07 0.02
N THR A 12 -7.02 10.54 -0.71
CA THR A 12 -6.35 9.73 -1.74
C THR A 12 -4.84 9.84 -1.61
N LEU A 13 -4.21 8.69 -1.48
CA LEU A 13 -2.75 8.51 -1.50
C LEU A 13 -2.37 7.71 -2.73
N ALA A 14 -1.13 7.83 -3.17
CA ALA A 14 -0.59 7.03 -4.26
C ALA A 14 0.79 6.49 -3.89
N LEU A 15 1.02 5.21 -4.15
CA LEU A 15 2.36 4.64 -4.15
C LEU A 15 2.94 4.75 -5.55
N VAL A 16 4.21 5.11 -5.66
CA VAL A 16 4.88 5.36 -6.93
C VAL A 16 6.23 4.64 -6.93
N GLY A 17 6.57 4.03 -8.05
CA GLY A 17 7.89 3.45 -8.28
C GLY A 17 7.98 1.97 -7.96
N ASN A 18 9.18 1.53 -7.62
CA ASN A 18 9.45 0.13 -7.28
C ASN A 18 9.29 -0.06 -5.78
N ILE A 19 8.38 -0.96 -5.42
CA ILE A 19 8.07 -1.27 -4.01
C ILE A 19 8.70 -2.62 -3.71
N ASP A 20 9.95 -2.60 -3.29
CA ASP A 20 10.75 -3.79 -3.10
C ASP A 20 11.59 -3.71 -1.81
N ARG A 21 12.38 -4.74 -1.54
CA ARG A 21 13.18 -4.83 -0.31
C ARG A 21 14.18 -3.68 -0.14
N ASP A 22 14.60 -3.06 -1.24
CA ASP A 22 15.58 -1.95 -1.19
C ASP A 22 14.92 -0.63 -0.84
N THR A 23 13.67 -0.44 -1.23
CA THR A 23 12.92 0.81 -1.03
C THR A 23 12.01 0.79 0.20
N VAL A 24 11.58 -0.38 0.63
CA VAL A 24 10.60 -0.54 1.72
C VAL A 24 11.05 0.09 3.04
N PRO A 25 12.31 -0.04 3.51
CA PRO A 25 12.68 0.51 4.82
C PRO A 25 12.45 2.02 4.91
N GLU A 26 12.86 2.77 3.90
CA GLU A 26 12.68 4.21 3.90
C GLU A 26 11.24 4.61 3.63
N LEU A 27 10.59 3.90 2.72
CA LEU A 27 9.18 4.14 2.42
C LEU A 27 8.32 3.93 3.67
N TRP A 28 8.61 2.89 4.46
CA TRP A 28 7.90 2.62 5.71
C TRP A 28 8.05 3.76 6.72
N ARG A 29 9.24 4.35 6.81
CA ARG A 29 9.44 5.52 7.68
C ARG A 29 8.53 6.67 7.27
N THR A 30 8.41 6.90 5.96
CA THR A 30 7.51 7.93 5.42
C THR A 30 6.06 7.62 5.76
N ILE A 31 5.64 6.38 5.58
CA ILE A 31 4.26 5.95 5.88
C ILE A 31 3.92 6.22 7.35
N GLN A 32 4.86 5.98 8.25
CA GLN A 32 4.64 6.19 9.68
C GLN A 32 4.43 7.66 10.05
N THR A 33 4.84 8.59 9.19
CA THR A 33 4.64 10.03 9.40
C THR A 33 3.29 10.53 8.88
N VAL A 34 2.58 9.73 8.09
CA VAL A 34 1.29 10.12 7.52
C VAL A 34 0.21 10.08 8.60
N SER A 35 -0.62 11.12 8.64
CA SER A 35 -1.77 11.18 9.54
C SER A 35 -2.97 10.54 8.86
N PHE A 36 -3.41 9.38 9.37
CA PHE A 36 -4.61 8.71 8.90
C PHE A 36 -5.80 9.15 9.74
N THR A 37 -6.30 10.36 9.45
CA THR A 37 -7.38 10.98 10.21
C THR A 37 -8.75 10.81 9.58
N GLN A 38 -8.79 10.39 8.31
CA GLN A 38 -10.04 10.16 7.59
C GLN A 38 -10.53 8.73 7.85
N PRO A 39 -11.86 8.51 7.88
CA PRO A 39 -12.39 7.16 8.10
C PRO A 39 -12.09 6.20 6.95
N GLU A 40 -11.90 6.72 5.74
CA GLU A 40 -11.54 5.92 4.57
C GLU A 40 -10.60 6.68 3.66
N VAL A 41 -9.59 5.98 3.15
CA VAL A 41 -8.59 6.55 2.23
C VAL A 41 -8.41 5.58 1.06
N LYS A 42 -8.36 6.14 -0.14
CA LYS A 42 -8.03 5.37 -1.35
C LYS A 42 -6.51 5.38 -1.52
N LEU A 43 -5.94 4.20 -1.76
CA LEU A 43 -4.53 4.06 -2.10
C LEU A 43 -4.42 3.62 -3.55
N GLU A 44 -3.92 4.50 -4.41
CA GLU A 44 -3.75 4.23 -5.83
C GLU A 44 -2.42 3.55 -6.08
N LEU A 45 -2.45 2.46 -6.84
CA LEU A 45 -1.27 1.67 -7.19
C LEU A 45 -0.94 1.75 -8.68
N LYS A 46 -1.58 2.67 -9.39
CA LYS A 46 -1.44 2.83 -10.84
C LYS A 46 0.00 3.14 -11.28
N GLN A 47 0.74 3.86 -10.46
CA GLN A 47 2.10 4.28 -10.78
C GLN A 47 3.17 3.40 -10.15
N VAL A 48 2.78 2.29 -9.55
CA VAL A 48 3.73 1.29 -9.08
C VAL A 48 4.27 0.54 -10.30
N GLU A 49 5.59 0.47 -10.39
CA GLU A 49 6.25 -0.22 -11.50
C GLU A 49 6.54 -1.67 -11.17
N ARG A 50 6.78 -1.97 -9.89
CA ARG A 50 7.15 -3.30 -9.45
C ARG A 50 6.81 -3.51 -7.98
N PHE A 51 6.31 -4.73 -7.68
CA PHE A 51 6.16 -5.24 -6.30
C PHE A 51 6.91 -6.54 -6.16
N ASP A 52 7.61 -6.73 -5.04
CA ASP A 52 8.11 -8.04 -4.63
C ASP A 52 7.46 -8.44 -3.31
N SER A 53 7.91 -9.54 -2.71
CA SER A 53 7.34 -10.03 -1.46
C SER A 53 7.55 -9.06 -0.29
N ALA A 54 8.65 -8.32 -0.28
CA ALA A 54 8.88 -7.30 0.75
C ALA A 54 7.87 -6.16 0.61
N GLY A 55 7.58 -5.75 -0.63
CA GLY A 55 6.54 -4.76 -0.90
C GLY A 55 5.16 -5.24 -0.46
N LEU A 56 4.84 -6.51 -0.70
CA LEU A 56 3.58 -7.08 -0.23
C LEU A 56 3.47 -7.03 1.29
N VAL A 57 4.52 -7.42 2.00
CA VAL A 57 4.52 -7.40 3.46
C VAL A 57 4.34 -5.98 3.97
N MET A 58 5.03 -5.02 3.37
CA MET A 58 4.85 -3.61 3.71
C MET A 58 3.41 -3.15 3.49
N LEU A 59 2.81 -3.53 2.37
CA LEU A 59 1.43 -3.17 2.07
C LEU A 59 0.49 -3.69 3.16
N ILE A 60 0.66 -4.94 3.58
CA ILE A 60 -0.15 -5.52 4.65
C ILE A 60 0.03 -4.72 5.95
N HIS A 61 1.27 -4.38 6.30
CA HIS A 61 1.54 -3.56 7.47
C HIS A 61 0.93 -2.16 7.35
N LEU A 62 0.90 -1.58 6.15
CA LEU A 62 0.25 -0.29 5.91
C LEU A 62 -1.24 -0.38 6.18
N LEU A 63 -1.91 -1.42 5.68
CA LEU A 63 -3.33 -1.62 5.91
C LEU A 63 -3.64 -1.74 7.40
N GLU A 64 -2.81 -2.49 8.12
CA GLU A 64 -2.95 -2.67 9.57
C GLU A 64 -2.66 -1.38 10.34
N HIS A 65 -1.64 -0.64 9.93
CA HIS A 65 -1.27 0.63 10.54
C HIS A 65 -2.42 1.64 10.45
N ALA A 66 -3.04 1.74 9.28
CA ALA A 66 -4.19 2.62 9.09
C ALA A 66 -5.40 2.14 9.90
N LYS A 67 -5.65 0.84 9.93
CA LYS A 67 -6.75 0.24 10.70
C LYS A 67 -6.63 0.58 12.19
N ASN A 68 -5.42 0.53 12.73
CA ASN A 68 -5.18 0.87 14.14
C ASN A 68 -5.49 2.34 14.42
N ARG A 69 -5.57 3.17 13.39
CA ARG A 69 -5.95 4.57 13.47
C ARG A 69 -7.39 4.81 13.01
N LYS A 70 -8.16 3.73 12.90
CA LYS A 70 -9.58 3.76 12.48
C LYS A 70 -9.75 4.31 11.08
N CYS A 71 -8.79 4.07 10.20
CA CYS A 71 -8.83 4.42 8.80
C CYS A 71 -8.86 3.15 7.96
N HIS A 72 -9.86 3.03 7.10
CA HIS A 72 -9.95 1.90 6.17
C HIS A 72 -9.33 2.30 4.84
N ILE A 73 -8.40 1.50 4.34
CA ILE A 73 -7.76 1.74 3.04
C ILE A 73 -8.43 0.90 1.98
N MET A 74 -8.80 1.55 0.86
CA MET A 74 -9.28 0.88 -0.35
C MET A 74 -8.21 0.98 -1.42
N LEU A 75 -7.80 -0.16 -1.96
CA LEU A 75 -6.80 -0.22 -3.02
C LEU A 75 -7.45 0.04 -4.37
N SER A 76 -6.80 0.82 -5.22
CA SER A 76 -7.24 1.11 -6.58
C SER A 76 -6.13 0.79 -7.56
N PHE A 77 -6.51 0.34 -8.76
CA PHE A 77 -5.55 0.02 -9.83
C PHE A 77 -4.53 -1.02 -9.39
N VAL A 78 -5.01 -2.11 -8.79
CA VAL A 78 -4.13 -3.19 -8.31
C VAL A 78 -3.45 -3.86 -9.50
N PRO A 79 -2.10 -3.86 -9.56
CA PRO A 79 -1.40 -4.50 -10.67
C PRO A 79 -1.58 -6.03 -10.66
N ASP A 80 -1.54 -6.64 -11.84
CA ASP A 80 -1.62 -8.11 -11.95
C ASP A 80 -0.51 -8.81 -11.18
N GLU A 81 0.69 -8.25 -11.20
CA GLU A 81 1.83 -8.76 -10.45
C GLU A 81 1.51 -8.87 -8.96
N LEU A 82 0.83 -7.88 -8.41
CA LEU A 82 0.46 -7.89 -7.00
C LEU A 82 -0.64 -8.91 -6.72
N ASN A 83 -1.61 -9.07 -7.62
CA ASN A 83 -2.64 -10.11 -7.49
C ASN A 83 -2.02 -11.50 -7.45
N ILE A 84 -0.99 -11.75 -8.24
CA ILE A 84 -0.26 -13.02 -8.23
C ILE A 84 0.38 -13.25 -6.85
N LEU A 85 0.98 -12.22 -6.28
CA LEU A 85 1.57 -12.30 -4.94
C LEU A 85 0.52 -12.61 -3.87
N PHE A 86 -0.68 -12.02 -3.97
CA PHE A 86 -1.77 -12.32 -3.05
C PHE A 86 -2.10 -13.81 -3.04
N GLN A 87 -2.16 -14.41 -4.22
CA GLN A 87 -2.45 -15.83 -4.37
C GLN A 87 -1.31 -16.70 -3.82
N LEU A 88 -0.08 -16.37 -4.17
CA LEU A 88 1.10 -17.13 -3.75
C LEU A 88 1.26 -17.16 -2.23
N TYR A 89 0.93 -16.08 -1.55
CA TYR A 89 1.10 -15.96 -0.11
C TYR A 89 -0.20 -16.19 0.68
N ASN A 90 -1.28 -16.58 -0.01
CA ASN A 90 -2.57 -16.90 0.61
C ASN A 90 -3.10 -15.74 1.47
N VAL A 91 -2.97 -14.52 0.98
CA VAL A 91 -3.44 -13.32 1.70
C VAL A 91 -4.68 -12.69 1.08
N GLU A 92 -5.33 -13.37 0.13
CA GLU A 92 -6.51 -12.84 -0.55
C GLU A 92 -7.62 -12.46 0.43
N SER A 93 -7.84 -13.27 1.47
CA SER A 93 -8.87 -12.98 2.46
C SER A 93 -8.57 -11.72 3.29
N VAL A 94 -7.29 -11.38 3.45
CA VAL A 94 -6.88 -10.14 4.12
C VAL A 94 -7.10 -8.95 3.21
N ILE A 95 -6.78 -9.10 1.93
CA ILE A 95 -6.77 -8.03 0.95
C ILE A 95 -8.17 -7.72 0.41
N GLU A 96 -9.05 -8.72 0.28
CA GLU A 96 -10.36 -8.53 -0.35
C GLU A 96 -11.22 -7.46 0.31
N LYS A 97 -11.00 -7.20 1.59
CA LYS A 97 -11.70 -6.14 2.32
C LYS A 97 -11.26 -4.74 1.89
N HIS A 98 -10.16 -4.66 1.14
CA HIS A 98 -9.54 -3.41 0.74
C HIS A 98 -9.60 -3.15 -0.76
N ILE A 99 -10.41 -3.93 -1.46
CA ILE A 99 -10.57 -3.77 -2.92
C ILE A 99 -11.98 -3.35 -3.27
#